data_6c79bea19b7d257de96e372d1bc5077c
#
_entry.id   6c79bea19b7d257de96e372d1bc5077c
#
_cell.length_a   1.000
_cell.length_b   1.000
_cell.length_c   1.000
_cell.angle_alpha   90.00
_cell.angle_beta   90.00
_cell.angle_gamma   90.00
#
_symmetry.space_group_name_H-M   'P 1'
#
loop_
_entity.id
_entity.type
_entity.pdbx_description
1 polymer ?
#
loop_
_entity_poly.entity_id
_entity_poly.type
_entity_poly.pdbx_seq_one_letter_code
_entity_poly.pdbx_strand_id
1 'polypeptide(L)'
;SILDWRHAKLQSGMLQNCFLALPTDSDIYQDLAGFMNLTAENTKTCITSTFDQLTGLFKASKALTEMMSGTTFSMEEIGKEKTAIFLVVPDEKTTYHFLAALFISQCYESLLDQADACKGTLPVRVNFILEEFCNMPKLDDIVPMLTAARSRNIRFHLVIQSYSQMKDKYNENVSRTIMDNCGNLIYLHTPVSYTHLT
;
A
#
# COMPACT_ATOMS: atom_id res chain seq x y z
N SER A 1 16.55 -10.26 -9.62
CA SER A 1 15.30 -9.47 -9.55
C SER A 1 15.13 -8.65 -10.83
N ILE A 2 13.93 -8.09 -11.07
CA ILE A 2 13.66 -7.19 -12.22
C ILE A 2 14.61 -5.99 -12.21
N LEU A 3 15.00 -5.52 -11.04
CA LEU A 3 15.92 -4.40 -10.85
C LEU A 3 17.36 -4.75 -11.25
N ASP A 4 17.85 -5.93 -10.83
CA ASP A 4 19.18 -6.42 -11.21
C ASP A 4 19.25 -6.68 -12.70
N TRP A 5 18.20 -7.24 -13.24
CA TRP A 5 18.05 -7.54 -14.64
C TRP A 5 18.07 -6.26 -15.50
N ARG A 6 17.41 -5.19 -15.07
CA ARG A 6 17.42 -3.89 -15.75
C ARG A 6 18.81 -3.26 -15.77
N HIS A 7 19.53 -3.25 -14.63
CA HIS A 7 20.87 -2.66 -14.56
C HIS A 7 21.90 -3.37 -15.43
N ALA A 8 21.85 -4.70 -15.45
CA ALA A 8 22.76 -5.48 -16.28
C ALA A 8 22.51 -5.26 -17.79
N LYS A 9 21.33 -4.79 -18.18
CA LYS A 9 20.85 -4.91 -19.56
C LYS A 9 20.57 -3.59 -20.30
N LEU A 10 20.45 -2.46 -19.59
CA LEU A 10 20.37 -1.15 -20.25
C LEU A 10 21.64 -0.80 -21.04
N GLN A 11 22.79 -1.34 -20.66
CA GLN A 11 24.06 -1.12 -21.35
C GLN A 11 24.26 -1.97 -22.61
N SER A 12 23.44 -2.98 -22.90
CA SER A 12 23.75 -4.00 -23.90
C SER A 12 22.66 -4.33 -24.93
N GLY A 13 21.58 -3.56 -25.03
CA GLY A 13 20.44 -3.93 -25.89
C GLY A 13 19.68 -5.19 -25.43
N MET A 14 20.10 -5.79 -24.35
CA MET A 14 19.61 -7.06 -23.83
C MET A 14 18.20 -6.97 -23.25
N LEU A 15 17.76 -5.77 -22.80
CA LEU A 15 16.37 -5.52 -22.40
C LEU A 15 15.42 -5.74 -23.58
N GLN A 16 15.81 -5.23 -24.76
CA GLN A 16 15.02 -5.41 -25.97
C GLN A 16 14.94 -6.87 -26.40
N ASN A 17 16.06 -7.60 -26.32
CA ASN A 17 16.09 -9.03 -26.64
C ASN A 17 15.24 -9.86 -25.67
N CYS A 18 15.21 -9.51 -24.38
CA CYS A 18 14.37 -10.18 -23.43
C CYS A 18 12.88 -9.84 -23.61
N PHE A 19 12.55 -8.60 -23.96
CA PHE A 19 11.20 -8.21 -24.30
C PHE A 19 10.70 -9.00 -25.52
N LEU A 20 11.51 -9.10 -26.58
CA LEU A 20 11.17 -9.86 -27.79
C LEU A 20 11.04 -11.37 -27.55
N ALA A 21 11.60 -11.88 -26.46
CA ALA A 21 11.49 -13.29 -26.06
C ALA A 21 10.26 -13.58 -25.19
N LEU A 22 9.53 -12.54 -24.75
CA LEU A 22 8.30 -12.72 -23.99
C LEU A 22 7.15 -13.15 -24.91
N PRO A 23 6.24 -14.01 -24.44
CA PRO A 23 5.00 -14.28 -25.14
C PRO A 23 4.18 -13.00 -25.34
N THR A 24 3.71 -12.76 -26.54
CA THR A 24 2.99 -11.51 -26.90
C THR A 24 1.63 -11.36 -26.22
N ASP A 25 1.08 -12.46 -25.71
CA ASP A 25 -0.16 -12.54 -24.95
C ASP A 25 0.04 -12.41 -23.43
N SER A 26 1.30 -12.29 -22.97
CA SER A 26 1.59 -12.09 -21.55
C SER A 26 1.31 -10.64 -21.11
N ASP A 27 0.79 -10.47 -19.91
CA ASP A 27 0.53 -9.16 -19.32
C ASP A 27 1.82 -8.32 -19.27
N ILE A 28 2.95 -8.95 -18.94
CA ILE A 28 4.26 -8.29 -18.90
C ILE A 28 4.67 -7.74 -20.28
N TYR A 29 4.40 -8.48 -21.37
CA TYR A 29 4.66 -7.98 -22.72
C TYR A 29 3.81 -6.76 -23.04
N GLN A 30 2.51 -6.82 -22.73
CA GLN A 30 1.56 -5.75 -23.00
C GLN A 30 1.88 -4.48 -22.21
N ASP A 31 2.21 -4.60 -20.94
CA ASP A 31 2.61 -3.47 -20.09
C ASP A 31 3.90 -2.80 -20.57
N LEU A 32 4.87 -3.59 -21.03
CA LEU A 32 6.15 -3.06 -21.49
C LEU A 32 6.13 -2.58 -22.95
N ALA A 33 5.19 -3.04 -23.77
CA ALA A 33 5.17 -2.77 -25.19
C ALA A 33 5.11 -1.25 -25.49
N GLY A 34 4.31 -0.51 -24.74
CA GLY A 34 4.21 0.95 -24.87
C GLY A 34 5.56 1.64 -24.63
N PHE A 35 6.27 1.24 -23.58
CA PHE A 35 7.59 1.79 -23.26
C PHE A 35 8.67 1.40 -24.28
N MET A 36 8.69 0.14 -24.68
CA MET A 36 9.70 -0.39 -25.63
C MET A 36 9.59 0.24 -27.01
N ASN A 37 8.36 0.55 -27.44
CA ASN A 37 8.07 1.16 -28.75
C ASN A 37 8.19 2.69 -28.76
N LEU A 38 8.48 3.33 -27.64
CA LEU A 38 8.74 4.77 -27.60
C LEU A 38 9.97 5.10 -28.45
N THR A 39 9.82 6.07 -29.35
CA THR A 39 10.92 6.58 -30.18
C THR A 39 11.59 7.83 -29.59
N ALA A 40 10.89 8.52 -28.68
CA ALA A 40 11.39 9.74 -28.03
C ALA A 40 12.34 9.40 -26.89
N GLU A 41 13.65 9.51 -27.10
CA GLU A 41 14.68 9.20 -26.12
C GLU A 41 14.56 10.03 -24.81
N ASN A 42 14.18 11.29 -24.92
CA ASN A 42 13.94 12.12 -23.72
C ASN A 42 12.81 11.56 -22.86
N THR A 43 11.73 11.10 -23.46
CA THR A 43 10.60 10.49 -22.75
C THR A 43 11.02 9.18 -22.10
N LYS A 44 11.77 8.33 -22.79
CA LYS A 44 12.33 7.11 -22.20
C LYS A 44 13.21 7.41 -21.00
N THR A 45 14.07 8.42 -21.10
CA THR A 45 14.97 8.85 -20.02
C THR A 45 14.18 9.33 -18.80
N CYS A 46 13.14 10.14 -19.02
CA CYS A 46 12.28 10.60 -17.94
C CYS A 46 11.57 9.45 -17.23
N ILE A 47 10.94 8.55 -17.97
CA ILE A 47 10.26 7.36 -17.41
C ILE A 47 11.27 6.51 -16.63
N THR A 48 12.43 6.29 -17.21
CA THR A 48 13.51 5.49 -16.61
C THR A 48 14.01 6.12 -15.30
N SER A 49 14.23 7.43 -15.28
CA SER A 49 14.66 8.16 -14.07
C SER A 49 13.60 8.10 -12.98
N THR A 50 12.33 8.27 -13.32
CA THR A 50 11.22 8.14 -12.38
C THR A 50 11.14 6.74 -11.80
N PHE A 51 11.25 5.71 -12.64
CA PHE A 51 11.29 4.32 -12.19
C PHE A 51 12.48 4.05 -11.26
N ASP A 52 13.67 4.58 -11.58
CA ASP A 52 14.86 4.43 -10.73
C ASP A 52 14.71 5.13 -9.39
N GLN A 53 14.08 6.30 -9.38
CA GLN A 53 13.79 7.03 -8.15
C GLN A 53 12.81 6.24 -7.25
N LEU A 54 11.71 5.76 -7.81
CA LEU A 54 10.70 5.01 -7.07
C LEU A 54 11.20 3.64 -6.57
N THR A 55 12.07 2.98 -7.35
CA THR A 55 12.61 1.66 -7.00
C THR A 55 13.97 1.71 -6.32
N GLY A 56 14.55 2.90 -6.14
CA GLY A 56 15.88 3.09 -5.54
C GLY A 56 16.03 2.49 -4.15
N LEU A 57 14.95 2.49 -3.38
CA LEU A 57 14.91 1.91 -2.04
C LEU A 57 15.21 0.40 -2.05
N PHE A 58 14.65 -0.33 -3.00
CA PHE A 58 14.88 -1.77 -3.13
C PHE A 58 16.33 -2.09 -3.52
N LYS A 59 17.00 -1.18 -4.24
CA LYS A 59 18.42 -1.31 -4.57
C LYS A 59 19.31 -1.02 -3.38
N ALA A 60 18.92 -0.07 -2.54
CA ALA A 60 19.70 0.36 -1.38
C ALA A 60 19.67 -0.64 -0.21
N SER A 61 18.70 -1.55 -0.16
CA SER A 61 18.51 -2.50 0.92
C SER A 61 18.39 -3.92 0.40
N LYS A 62 19.49 -4.69 0.55
CA LYS A 62 19.50 -6.12 0.20
C LYS A 62 18.45 -6.91 1.01
N ALA A 63 18.32 -6.62 2.30
CA ALA A 63 17.33 -7.26 3.16
C ALA A 63 15.90 -7.03 2.68
N LEU A 64 15.60 -5.80 2.21
CA LEU A 64 14.29 -5.50 1.63
C LEU A 64 14.06 -6.25 0.32
N THR A 65 15.07 -6.33 -0.55
CA THR A 65 14.98 -7.08 -1.80
C THR A 65 14.76 -8.57 -1.52
N GLU A 66 15.45 -9.14 -0.56
CA GLU A 66 15.29 -10.55 -0.15
C GLU A 66 13.88 -10.79 0.41
N MET A 67 13.40 -9.91 1.29
CA MET A 67 12.05 -9.99 1.87
C MET A 67 10.96 -9.95 0.78
N MET A 68 11.11 -9.09 -0.21
CA MET A 68 10.14 -8.91 -1.29
C MET A 68 10.29 -9.93 -2.43
N SER A 69 11.32 -10.75 -2.43
CA SER A 69 11.56 -11.75 -3.48
C SER A 69 10.86 -13.09 -3.23
N GLY A 70 10.27 -13.28 -2.05
CA GLY A 70 9.57 -14.49 -1.67
C GLY A 70 8.22 -14.21 -1.05
N THR A 71 7.28 -15.13 -1.21
CA THR A 71 5.96 -15.09 -0.56
C THR A 71 5.93 -16.14 0.54
N THR A 72 5.72 -15.71 1.79
CA THR A 72 5.65 -16.62 2.95
C THR A 72 4.21 -16.92 3.38
N PHE A 73 3.24 -16.12 2.91
CA PHE A 73 1.82 -16.35 3.15
C PHE A 73 1.00 -15.77 1.98
N SER A 74 -0.23 -16.25 1.81
CA SER A 74 -1.15 -15.70 0.81
C SER A 74 -2.10 -14.70 1.46
N MET A 75 -2.28 -13.54 0.85
CA MET A 75 -3.32 -12.59 1.26
C MET A 75 -4.73 -13.16 1.10
N GLU A 76 -4.88 -14.15 0.22
CA GLU A 76 -6.16 -14.83 0.01
C GLU A 76 -6.61 -15.71 1.19
N GLU A 77 -5.72 -16.01 2.14
CA GLU A 77 -6.06 -16.78 3.35
C GLU A 77 -6.62 -15.87 4.46
N ILE A 78 -6.30 -14.57 4.39
CA ILE A 78 -6.83 -13.58 5.33
C ILE A 78 -8.34 -13.46 5.10
N GLY A 79 -9.13 -13.54 6.18
CA GLY A 79 -10.60 -13.47 6.08
C GLY A 79 -11.31 -14.81 5.84
N LYS A 80 -10.57 -15.87 5.50
CA LYS A 80 -11.09 -17.26 5.46
C LYS A 80 -10.87 -17.97 6.77
N GLU A 81 -9.71 -17.77 7.39
CA GLU A 81 -9.33 -18.39 8.66
C GLU A 81 -8.95 -17.35 9.72
N LYS A 82 -8.91 -17.76 10.98
CA LYS A 82 -8.46 -16.90 12.09
C LYS A 82 -6.96 -16.72 11.99
N THR A 83 -6.54 -15.60 11.42
CA THR A 83 -5.14 -15.23 11.19
C THR A 83 -4.83 -13.93 11.91
N ALA A 84 -3.61 -13.80 12.45
CA ALA A 84 -3.08 -12.53 12.97
C ALA A 84 -1.80 -12.18 12.23
N ILE A 85 -1.75 -10.97 11.65
CA ILE A 85 -0.59 -10.44 10.98
C ILE A 85 -0.08 -9.25 11.78
N PHE A 86 1.19 -9.27 12.14
CA PHE A 86 1.87 -8.18 12.82
C PHE A 86 2.85 -7.53 11.86
N LEU A 87 2.55 -6.31 11.45
CA LEU A 87 3.41 -5.50 10.62
C LEU A 87 4.16 -4.50 11.50
N VAL A 88 5.42 -4.79 11.77
CA VAL A 88 6.28 -3.94 12.62
C VAL A 88 7.13 -3.06 11.72
N VAL A 89 6.94 -1.75 11.84
CA VAL A 89 7.68 -0.74 11.09
C VAL A 89 8.41 0.16 12.08
N PRO A 90 9.73 0.33 11.97
CA PRO A 90 10.48 1.22 12.87
C PRO A 90 10.04 2.69 12.68
N ASP A 91 9.66 3.36 13.75
CA ASP A 91 9.22 4.76 13.73
C ASP A 91 10.32 5.72 13.24
N GLU A 92 11.57 5.41 13.58
CA GLU A 92 12.72 6.22 13.22
C GLU A 92 13.06 6.21 11.71
N LYS A 93 12.58 5.20 10.97
CA LYS A 93 12.89 4.99 9.55
C LYS A 93 11.65 5.15 8.68
N THR A 94 11.23 6.38 8.45
CA THR A 94 10.07 6.72 7.61
C THR A 94 10.18 6.18 6.19
N THR A 95 11.40 5.85 5.74
CA THR A 95 11.70 5.31 4.41
C THR A 95 10.90 4.05 4.06
N TYR A 96 10.52 3.24 5.07
CA TYR A 96 9.79 1.98 4.85
C TYR A 96 8.27 2.10 5.11
N HIS A 97 7.81 3.23 5.60
CA HIS A 97 6.40 3.43 5.94
C HIS A 97 5.47 3.26 4.72
N PHE A 98 5.96 3.61 3.51
CA PHE A 98 5.17 3.41 2.28
C PHE A 98 4.85 1.94 2.00
N LEU A 99 5.71 0.99 2.43
CA LEU A 99 5.45 -0.44 2.29
C LEU A 99 4.31 -0.89 3.18
N ALA A 100 4.19 -0.31 4.38
CA ALA A 100 3.06 -0.58 5.26
C ALA A 100 1.75 -0.09 4.63
N ALA A 101 1.75 1.12 4.07
CA ALA A 101 0.59 1.67 3.37
C ALA A 101 0.21 0.81 2.16
N LEU A 102 1.20 0.41 1.35
CA LEU A 102 1.00 -0.47 0.20
C LEU A 102 0.42 -1.83 0.62
N PHE A 103 0.99 -2.43 1.68
CA PHE A 103 0.50 -3.70 2.22
C PHE A 103 -0.96 -3.60 2.68
N ILE A 104 -1.31 -2.53 3.41
CA ILE A 104 -2.68 -2.31 3.89
C ILE A 104 -3.65 -2.19 2.70
N SER A 105 -3.28 -1.41 1.67
CA SER A 105 -4.11 -1.22 0.48
C SER A 105 -4.30 -2.54 -0.28
N GLN A 106 -3.23 -3.27 -0.56
CA GLN A 106 -3.31 -4.56 -1.26
C GLN A 106 -4.06 -5.63 -0.46
N CYS A 107 -3.87 -5.66 0.86
CA CYS A 107 -4.62 -6.55 1.74
C CYS A 107 -6.12 -6.23 1.68
N TYR A 108 -6.48 -4.95 1.72
CA TYR A 108 -7.88 -4.53 1.64
C TYR A 108 -8.50 -4.88 0.28
N GLU A 109 -7.81 -4.65 -0.84
CA GLU A 109 -8.26 -5.03 -2.17
C GLU A 109 -8.49 -6.55 -2.27
N SER A 110 -7.54 -7.37 -1.82
CA SER A 110 -7.69 -8.82 -1.77
C SER A 110 -8.89 -9.26 -0.95
N LEU A 111 -9.19 -8.56 0.16
CA LEU A 111 -10.36 -8.84 0.99
C LEU A 111 -11.68 -8.43 0.32
N LEU A 112 -11.68 -7.39 -0.51
CA LEU A 112 -12.85 -7.03 -1.32
C LEU A 112 -13.17 -8.12 -2.33
N ASP A 113 -12.16 -8.60 -3.06
CA ASP A 113 -12.32 -9.68 -4.04
C ASP A 113 -12.86 -10.97 -3.38
N GLN A 114 -12.34 -11.29 -2.20
CA GLN A 114 -12.83 -12.42 -1.41
C GLN A 114 -14.27 -12.23 -0.92
N ALA A 115 -14.61 -11.03 -0.46
CA ALA A 115 -15.97 -10.72 -0.03
C ALA A 115 -16.94 -10.85 -1.18
N ASP A 116 -16.57 -10.39 -2.38
CA ASP A 116 -17.41 -10.51 -3.58
C ASP A 116 -17.61 -11.98 -3.99
N ALA A 117 -16.55 -12.78 -3.91
CA ALA A 117 -16.67 -14.24 -4.09
C ALA A 117 -17.54 -14.93 -3.02
N CYS A 118 -17.66 -14.33 -1.83
CA CYS A 118 -18.45 -14.83 -0.70
C CYS A 118 -19.80 -14.13 -0.52
N LYS A 119 -20.48 -13.74 -1.60
CA LYS A 119 -21.80 -13.07 -1.59
C LYS A 119 -21.79 -11.71 -0.91
N GLY A 120 -20.68 -11.01 -1.00
CA GLY A 120 -20.53 -9.63 -0.55
C GLY A 120 -20.02 -9.45 0.88
N THR A 121 -19.71 -10.51 1.63
CA THR A 121 -19.22 -10.40 3.00
C THR A 121 -18.24 -11.53 3.33
N LEU A 122 -17.18 -11.19 4.07
CA LEU A 122 -16.18 -12.18 4.50
C LEU A 122 -16.74 -13.14 5.55
N PRO A 123 -16.39 -14.44 5.50
CA PRO A 123 -16.81 -15.42 6.49
C PRO A 123 -16.22 -15.16 7.88
N VAL A 124 -14.97 -14.68 7.93
CA VAL A 124 -14.29 -14.29 9.17
C VAL A 124 -14.10 -12.79 9.18
N ARG A 125 -14.41 -12.14 10.31
CA ARG A 125 -14.22 -10.71 10.47
C ARG A 125 -12.75 -10.35 10.47
N VAL A 126 -12.38 -9.36 9.65
CA VAL A 126 -11.03 -8.80 9.62
C VAL A 126 -11.02 -7.45 10.34
N ASN A 127 -10.06 -7.26 11.23
CA ASN A 127 -9.84 -6.01 11.92
C ASN A 127 -8.48 -5.45 11.52
N PHE A 128 -8.46 -4.26 10.93
CA PHE A 128 -7.25 -3.47 10.76
C PHE A 128 -7.05 -2.62 12.00
N ILE A 129 -5.99 -2.86 12.74
CA ILE A 129 -5.59 -2.05 13.89
C ILE A 129 -4.39 -1.23 13.42
N LEU A 130 -4.62 0.05 13.17
CA LEU A 130 -3.63 0.96 12.61
C LEU A 130 -3.13 1.88 13.73
N GLU A 131 -2.09 1.44 14.41
CA GLU A 131 -1.38 2.26 15.38
C GLU A 131 -0.58 3.35 14.65
N GLU A 132 -0.42 4.48 15.30
CA GLU A 132 0.28 5.65 14.73
C GLU A 132 -0.23 6.03 13.33
N PHE A 133 -1.56 5.96 13.12
CA PHE A 133 -2.19 6.16 11.82
C PHE A 133 -1.77 7.45 11.12
N CYS A 134 -1.50 8.51 11.89
CA CYS A 134 -1.03 9.77 11.35
C CYS A 134 0.47 9.76 10.95
N ASN A 135 1.26 8.80 11.42
CA ASN A 135 2.68 8.72 11.08
C ASN A 135 2.95 7.91 9.81
N MET A 136 2.03 7.03 9.41
CA MET A 136 2.12 6.30 8.13
C MET A 136 1.96 7.26 6.95
N PRO A 137 2.39 6.90 5.73
CA PRO A 137 2.00 7.62 4.52
C PRO A 137 0.48 7.71 4.39
N LYS A 138 0.03 8.73 3.68
CA LYS A 138 -1.39 8.92 3.43
C LYS A 138 -1.95 7.71 2.66
N LEU A 139 -3.04 7.15 3.15
CA LEU A 139 -3.86 6.19 2.42
C LEU A 139 -4.90 7.00 1.64
N ASP A 140 -4.70 7.15 0.33
CA ASP A 140 -5.56 8.02 -0.47
C ASP A 140 -7.01 7.54 -0.49
N ASP A 141 -7.22 6.24 -0.45
CA ASP A 141 -8.53 5.59 -0.48
C ASP A 141 -9.12 5.30 0.91
N ILE A 142 -8.60 5.91 1.97
CA ILE A 142 -9.06 5.62 3.35
C ILE A 142 -10.56 5.88 3.55
N VAL A 143 -11.12 6.91 2.92
CA VAL A 143 -12.54 7.23 3.07
C VAL A 143 -13.43 6.18 2.40
N PRO A 144 -13.25 5.79 1.13
CA PRO A 144 -13.93 4.64 0.55
C PRO A 144 -13.75 3.36 1.36
N MET A 145 -12.54 3.07 1.84
CA MET A 145 -12.24 1.90 2.66
C MET A 145 -13.12 1.86 3.93
N LEU A 146 -13.15 2.94 4.70
CA LEU A 146 -13.94 3.04 5.93
C LEU A 146 -15.44 2.93 5.65
N THR A 147 -15.91 3.55 4.57
CA THR A 147 -17.33 3.57 4.22
C THR A 147 -17.84 2.18 3.81
N ALA A 148 -17.07 1.45 3.02
CA ALA A 148 -17.45 0.14 2.49
C ALA A 148 -17.16 -1.03 3.46
N ALA A 149 -16.19 -0.88 4.36
CA ALA A 149 -15.67 -1.94 5.21
C ALA A 149 -16.73 -2.68 6.01
N ARG A 150 -17.70 -1.95 6.58
CA ARG A 150 -18.74 -2.52 7.45
C ARG A 150 -19.57 -3.59 6.75
N SER A 151 -19.98 -3.36 5.52
CA SER A 151 -20.78 -4.31 4.73
C SER A 151 -20.00 -5.56 4.37
N ARG A 152 -18.68 -5.46 4.28
CA ARG A 152 -17.75 -6.55 3.93
C ARG A 152 -17.26 -7.36 5.13
N ASN A 153 -17.74 -7.10 6.34
CA ASN A 153 -17.25 -7.67 7.61
C ASN A 153 -15.81 -7.28 7.94
N ILE A 154 -15.41 -6.06 7.54
CA ILE A 154 -14.11 -5.47 7.84
C ILE A 154 -14.31 -4.33 8.83
N ARG A 155 -13.38 -4.14 9.75
CA ARG A 155 -13.35 -3.03 10.71
C ARG A 155 -11.99 -2.37 10.74
N PHE A 156 -12.00 -1.07 10.91
CA PHE A 156 -10.80 -0.27 11.15
C PHE A 156 -10.80 0.28 12.56
N HIS A 157 -9.66 0.18 13.22
CA HIS A 157 -9.35 0.78 14.51
C HIS A 157 -8.18 1.72 14.27
N LEU A 158 -8.44 3.00 14.25
CA LEU A 158 -7.43 4.03 14.00
C LEU A 158 -6.97 4.60 15.33
N VAL A 159 -5.68 4.51 15.61
CA VAL A 159 -5.07 5.10 16.80
C VAL A 159 -4.29 6.35 16.37
N ILE A 160 -4.65 7.48 16.93
CA ILE A 160 -4.03 8.78 16.64
C ILE A 160 -3.60 9.45 17.92
N GLN A 161 -2.55 10.23 17.88
CA GLN A 161 -2.08 11.02 19.02
C GLN A 161 -2.87 12.32 19.19
N SER A 162 -3.25 12.95 18.07
CA SER A 162 -4.06 14.16 18.09
C SER A 162 -4.88 14.32 16.81
N TYR A 163 -6.01 15.01 16.94
CA TYR A 163 -6.83 15.37 15.78
C TYR A 163 -6.15 16.37 14.87
N SER A 164 -5.28 17.24 15.41
CA SER A 164 -4.49 18.18 14.61
C SER A 164 -3.60 17.47 13.60
N GLN A 165 -2.87 16.42 14.03
CA GLN A 165 -2.05 15.63 13.11
C GLN A 165 -2.87 15.01 11.98
N MET A 166 -4.08 14.57 12.27
CA MET A 166 -4.96 14.01 11.25
C MET A 166 -5.41 15.08 10.24
N LYS A 167 -5.71 16.32 10.70
CA LYS A 167 -6.02 17.44 9.82
C LYS A 167 -4.85 17.86 8.95
N ASP A 168 -3.66 17.90 9.49
CA ASP A 168 -2.44 18.24 8.75
C ASP A 168 -2.17 17.23 7.63
N LYS A 169 -2.48 15.97 7.88
CA LYS A 169 -2.26 14.89 6.94
C LYS A 169 -3.36 14.76 5.87
N TYR A 170 -4.61 14.82 6.28
CA TYR A 170 -5.76 14.50 5.42
C TYR A 170 -6.61 15.71 5.05
N ASN A 171 -6.29 16.91 5.52
CA ASN A 171 -7.11 18.12 5.56
C ASN A 171 -8.35 18.02 6.47
N GLU A 172 -8.99 19.16 6.75
CA GLU A 172 -10.14 19.27 7.66
C GLU A 172 -11.32 18.41 7.22
N ASN A 173 -11.70 18.50 5.93
CA ASN A 173 -12.90 17.82 5.41
C ASN A 173 -12.77 16.31 5.44
N VAL A 174 -11.62 15.78 4.98
CA VAL A 174 -11.35 14.32 4.96
C VAL A 174 -11.23 13.81 6.39
N SER A 175 -10.56 14.52 7.28
CA SER A 175 -10.42 14.14 8.68
C SER A 175 -11.77 14.05 9.38
N ARG A 176 -12.68 15.00 9.10
CA ARG A 176 -14.04 14.95 9.60
C ARG A 176 -14.80 13.73 9.07
N THR A 177 -14.70 13.46 7.78
CA THR A 177 -15.34 12.28 7.18
C THR A 177 -14.78 10.96 7.77
N ILE A 178 -13.47 10.89 8.05
CA ILE A 178 -12.88 9.73 8.75
C ILE A 178 -13.53 9.57 10.13
N MET A 179 -13.63 10.63 10.91
CA MET A 179 -14.25 10.57 12.24
C MET A 179 -15.74 10.20 12.18
N ASP A 180 -16.50 10.75 11.24
CA ASP A 180 -17.92 10.45 11.06
C ASP A 180 -18.16 8.97 10.71
N ASN A 181 -17.19 8.30 10.08
CA ASN A 181 -17.24 6.86 9.82
C ASN A 181 -16.83 6.01 11.04
N CYS A 182 -16.26 6.61 12.09
CA CYS A 182 -15.92 5.91 13.34
C CYS A 182 -17.14 5.88 14.26
N GLY A 183 -17.74 4.71 14.43
CA GLY A 183 -18.92 4.55 15.31
C GLY A 183 -18.61 4.69 16.81
N ASN A 184 -17.34 4.64 17.21
CA ASN A 184 -16.88 4.82 18.58
C ASN A 184 -15.64 5.71 18.59
N LEU A 185 -15.62 6.68 19.48
CA LEU A 185 -14.44 7.49 19.80
C LEU A 185 -14.04 7.21 21.24
N ILE A 186 -12.78 6.79 21.42
CA ILE A 186 -12.24 6.48 22.73
C ILE A 186 -11.10 7.45 23.01
N TYR A 187 -11.26 8.26 24.06
CA TYR A 187 -10.21 9.14 24.55
C TYR A 187 -9.50 8.48 25.71
N LEU A 188 -8.21 8.28 25.55
CA LEU A 188 -7.33 7.96 26.66
C LEU A 188 -6.90 9.26 27.35
N HIS A 189 -6.64 9.19 28.64
CA HIS A 189 -6.25 10.37 29.42
C HIS A 189 -5.05 11.09 28.77
N THR A 190 -5.23 12.40 28.48
CA THR A 190 -4.14 13.27 28.06
C THR A 190 -3.90 14.34 29.11
N PRO A 191 -2.65 14.61 29.51
CA PRO A 191 -2.34 15.66 30.48
C PRO A 191 -2.54 17.08 29.93
N VAL A 192 -2.85 17.22 28.65
CA VAL A 192 -3.07 18.54 27.99
C VAL A 192 -4.55 18.71 27.69
N SER A 193 -5.12 19.80 28.19
CA SER A 193 -6.53 20.16 28.02
C SER A 193 -6.85 20.58 26.58
N TYR A 194 -7.00 19.62 25.68
CA TYR A 194 -7.69 19.85 24.40
C TYR A 194 -9.17 19.47 24.53
N THR A 195 -9.86 20.14 25.44
CA THR A 195 -11.29 19.92 25.73
C THR A 195 -12.20 20.81 24.89
N HIS A 196 -11.88 21.14 23.64
CA HIS A 196 -12.78 21.86 22.77
C HIS A 196 -12.92 21.14 21.44
N LEU A 197 -13.67 20.04 21.46
CA LEU A 197 -14.40 19.52 20.30
C LEU A 197 -15.84 20.02 20.44
N THR A 198 -16.08 21.26 20.05
CA THR A 198 -17.40 21.80 19.72
C THR A 198 -17.49 22.09 18.24
#